data_dda26a1f2a5903984f1fd930f31debbb
#
_entry.id   dda26a1f2a5903984f1fd930f31debbb
#
_cell.length_a   1.000
_cell.length_b   1.000
_cell.length_c   1.000
_cell.angle_alpha   90.00
_cell.angle_beta   90.00
_cell.angle_gamma   90.00
#
_symmetry.space_group_name_H-M   'P 1'
#
loop_
_entity.id
_entity.type
_entity.pdbx_description
1 polymer ?
#
loop_
_entity_poly.entity_id
_entity_poly.type
_entity_poly.pdbx_seq_one_letter_code
_entity_poly.pdbx_strand_id
1 'polypeptide(L)'
;PKRDSKNYHDSPLLGFRSQLDERIWWTQLSLNFISGTARGVKDLSAFRYYKLKERFPKLNDNFCDANKSYLNKYADRNPENGAKFFGSTTAFVATTDLWHLSQFINHTTMFVSMIIPLYPSYDRRLNWKEIAGRYATIIGANAIGYHWAYDKQFRF
;
A
#
# COMPACT_ATOMS: atom_id res chain seq x y z
N PRO A 1 40.31 -7.77 -2.06
CA PRO A 1 39.51 -8.84 -1.50
C PRO A 1 38.65 -9.42 -2.63
N LYS A 2 38.95 -10.67 -3.00
CA LYS A 2 38.15 -11.41 -4.00
C LYS A 2 36.77 -11.63 -3.40
N ARG A 3 35.73 -11.07 -4.01
CA ARG A 3 34.33 -11.41 -3.72
C ARG A 3 34.13 -12.88 -4.09
N ASP A 4 33.75 -13.70 -3.11
CA ASP A 4 33.32 -15.06 -3.33
C ASP A 4 32.07 -15.06 -4.22
N SER A 5 32.25 -15.46 -5.46
CA SER A 5 31.19 -15.61 -6.47
C SER A 5 30.45 -16.96 -6.36
N LYS A 6 30.45 -17.57 -5.16
CA LYS A 6 29.87 -18.91 -4.98
C LYS A 6 28.42 -18.81 -4.49
N ASN A 7 27.54 -19.39 -5.29
CA ASN A 7 26.14 -19.74 -4.99
C ASN A 7 25.11 -18.63 -5.07
N TYR A 8 25.03 -17.93 -6.20
CA TYR A 8 23.80 -17.27 -6.59
C TYR A 8 22.98 -18.25 -7.41
N HIS A 9 21.85 -18.72 -6.89
CA HIS A 9 20.82 -19.37 -7.70
C HIS A 9 20.29 -18.31 -8.68
N ASP A 10 20.76 -18.39 -9.92
CA ASP A 10 20.15 -17.66 -11.01
C ASP A 10 18.69 -18.08 -11.09
N SER A 11 17.81 -17.28 -10.50
CA SER A 11 16.39 -17.41 -10.77
C SER A 11 16.18 -16.97 -12.21
N PRO A 12 15.91 -17.87 -13.16
CA PRO A 12 15.95 -17.55 -14.60
C PRO A 12 14.86 -16.54 -15.00
N LEU A 13 13.91 -16.26 -14.11
CA LEU A 13 12.79 -15.35 -14.37
C LEU A 13 12.97 -13.94 -13.75
N LEU A 14 13.77 -13.80 -12.69
CA LEU A 14 13.85 -12.55 -11.95
C LEU A 14 15.25 -11.92 -11.93
N GLY A 15 16.30 -12.67 -12.34
CA GLY A 15 17.65 -12.15 -12.59
C GLY A 15 18.28 -11.46 -11.38
N PHE A 16 18.15 -12.04 -10.16
CA PHE A 16 18.78 -11.45 -8.97
C PHE A 16 20.30 -11.50 -9.07
N ARG A 17 20.95 -10.38 -8.93
CA ARG A 17 22.41 -10.24 -9.05
C ARG A 17 23.12 -10.13 -7.72
N SER A 18 22.37 -9.94 -6.64
CA SER A 18 22.90 -9.88 -5.28
C SER A 18 21.79 -10.14 -4.25
N GLN A 19 22.18 -10.52 -3.01
CA GLN A 19 21.21 -10.63 -1.90
C GLN A 19 20.50 -9.31 -1.62
N LEU A 20 21.17 -8.19 -1.86
CA LEU A 20 20.56 -6.87 -1.72
C LEU A 20 19.47 -6.65 -2.77
N ASP A 21 19.72 -7.06 -4.02
CA ASP A 21 18.75 -6.97 -5.12
C ASP A 21 17.51 -7.81 -4.82
N GLU A 22 17.68 -9.04 -4.34
CA GLU A 22 16.58 -9.89 -3.91
C GLU A 22 15.78 -9.29 -2.77
N ARG A 23 16.44 -8.78 -1.72
CA ARG A 23 15.78 -8.11 -0.59
C ARG A 23 14.99 -6.88 -1.01
N ILE A 24 15.56 -6.06 -1.89
CA ILE A 24 14.88 -4.89 -2.45
C ILE A 24 13.61 -5.31 -3.20
N TRP A 25 13.70 -6.34 -4.02
CA TRP A 25 12.54 -6.84 -4.76
C TRP A 25 11.44 -7.37 -3.82
N TRP A 26 11.78 -8.18 -2.81
CA TRP A 26 10.82 -8.63 -1.81
C TRP A 26 10.18 -7.46 -1.05
N THR A 27 10.96 -6.43 -0.74
CA THR A 27 10.45 -5.22 -0.10
C THR A 27 9.46 -4.50 -1.01
N GLN A 28 9.78 -4.36 -2.30
CA GLN A 28 8.86 -3.76 -3.27
C GLN A 28 7.56 -4.55 -3.41
N LEU A 29 7.63 -5.89 -3.47
CA LEU A 29 6.43 -6.73 -3.51
C LEU A 29 5.56 -6.51 -2.28
N SER A 30 6.16 -6.53 -1.09
CA SER A 30 5.45 -6.33 0.18
C SER A 30 4.79 -4.95 0.24
N LEU A 31 5.50 -3.90 -0.13
CA LEU A 31 4.97 -2.53 -0.17
C LEU A 31 3.80 -2.40 -1.16
N ASN A 32 3.89 -3.05 -2.32
CA ASN A 32 2.81 -3.01 -3.30
C ASN A 32 1.60 -3.86 -2.89
N PHE A 33 1.81 -5.00 -2.22
CA PHE A 33 0.71 -5.75 -1.61
C PHE A 33 -0.01 -4.91 -0.54
N ILE A 34 0.73 -4.24 0.35
CA ILE A 34 0.17 -3.33 1.36
C ILE A 34 -0.59 -2.17 0.70
N SER A 35 -0.01 -1.58 -0.35
CA SER A 35 -0.65 -0.52 -1.14
C SER A 35 -1.98 -0.98 -1.72
N GLY A 36 -2.01 -2.15 -2.37
CA GLY A 36 -3.23 -2.74 -2.92
C GLY A 36 -4.27 -3.01 -1.85
N THR A 37 -3.85 -3.60 -0.71
CA THR A 37 -4.72 -3.87 0.43
C THR A 37 -5.34 -2.57 0.98
N ALA A 38 -4.54 -1.53 1.17
CA ALA A 38 -5.01 -0.24 1.65
C ALA A 38 -6.02 0.40 0.66
N ARG A 39 -5.76 0.31 -0.65
CA ARG A 39 -6.73 0.75 -1.66
C ARG A 39 -8.03 -0.04 -1.60
N GLY A 40 -7.96 -1.36 -1.43
CA GLY A 40 -9.14 -2.22 -1.26
C GLY A 40 -9.95 -1.85 -0.02
N VAL A 41 -9.29 -1.60 1.13
CA VAL A 41 -9.93 -1.12 2.37
C VAL A 41 -10.61 0.24 2.17
N LYS A 42 -9.92 1.16 1.50
CA LYS A 42 -10.48 2.48 1.15
C LYS A 42 -11.77 2.35 0.37
N ASP A 43 -11.76 1.57 -0.71
CA ASP A 43 -12.92 1.38 -1.57
C ASP A 43 -14.03 0.58 -0.86
N LEU A 44 -13.67 -0.37 0.00
CA LEU A 44 -14.61 -1.12 0.83
C LEU A 44 -15.34 -0.20 1.82
N SER A 45 -14.61 0.71 2.48
CA SER A 45 -15.18 1.67 3.43
C SER A 45 -16.15 2.66 2.76
N ALA A 46 -15.92 2.99 1.48
CA ALA A 46 -16.75 3.92 0.74
C ALA A 46 -17.96 3.26 0.06
N PHE A 47 -17.78 2.09 -0.55
CA PHE A 47 -18.79 1.52 -1.44
C PHE A 47 -19.48 0.27 -0.89
N ARG A 48 -18.83 -0.45 0.04
CA ARG A 48 -19.32 -1.73 0.56
C ARG A 48 -19.09 -1.86 2.06
N TYR A 49 -19.21 -0.78 2.81
CA TYR A 49 -18.94 -0.76 4.25
C TYR A 49 -19.74 -1.83 5.02
N TYR A 50 -20.96 -2.14 4.60
CA TYR A 50 -21.77 -3.19 5.20
C TYR A 50 -21.07 -4.56 5.24
N LYS A 51 -20.30 -4.92 4.19
CA LYS A 51 -19.49 -6.16 4.17
C LYS A 51 -18.34 -6.12 5.16
N LEU A 52 -17.70 -4.95 5.29
CA LEU A 52 -16.64 -4.76 6.27
C LEU A 52 -17.21 -4.87 7.69
N LYS A 53 -18.37 -4.28 7.94
CA LYS A 53 -19.08 -4.35 9.22
C LYS A 53 -19.58 -5.75 9.56
N GLU A 54 -20.09 -6.49 8.58
CA GLU A 54 -20.45 -7.90 8.73
C GLU A 54 -19.26 -8.76 9.16
N ARG A 55 -18.09 -8.52 8.53
CA ARG A 55 -16.86 -9.25 8.86
C ARG A 55 -16.27 -8.86 10.21
N PHE A 56 -16.35 -7.58 10.55
CA PHE A 56 -15.80 -6.98 11.75
C PHE A 56 -16.88 -6.17 12.50
N PRO A 57 -17.81 -6.83 13.24
CA PRO A 57 -18.97 -6.16 13.84
C PRO A 57 -18.63 -5.04 14.83
N LYS A 58 -17.45 -5.10 15.45
CA LYS A 58 -16.98 -4.13 16.45
C LYS A 58 -16.37 -2.84 15.85
N LEU A 59 -16.30 -2.72 14.52
CA LEU A 59 -15.77 -1.50 13.89
C LEU A 59 -16.59 -0.27 14.29
N ASN A 60 -15.86 0.83 14.53
CA ASN A 60 -16.49 2.12 14.80
C ASN A 60 -16.95 2.76 13.49
N ASP A 61 -18.26 2.84 13.28
CA ASP A 61 -18.86 3.40 12.08
C ASP A 61 -18.45 4.87 11.86
N ASN A 62 -18.30 5.64 12.93
CA ASN A 62 -17.88 7.05 12.84
C ASN A 62 -16.44 7.23 12.34
N PHE A 63 -15.63 6.17 12.36
CA PHE A 63 -14.29 6.19 11.82
C PHE A 63 -14.15 5.40 10.52
N CYS A 64 -14.88 4.28 10.39
CA CYS A 64 -14.66 3.30 9.34
C CYS A 64 -15.63 3.42 8.15
N ASP A 65 -16.84 4.00 8.34
CA ASP A 65 -17.79 4.24 7.25
C ASP A 65 -17.48 5.59 6.59
N ALA A 66 -16.93 5.58 5.39
CA ALA A 66 -16.53 6.79 4.69
C ALA A 66 -17.69 7.78 4.52
N ASN A 67 -18.94 7.28 4.37
CA ASN A 67 -20.12 8.13 4.20
C ASN A 67 -20.49 8.89 5.50
N LYS A 68 -20.02 8.42 6.65
CA LYS A 68 -20.24 9.09 7.94
C LYS A 68 -18.98 9.83 8.41
N SER A 69 -17.81 9.24 8.17
CA SER A 69 -16.55 9.69 8.76
C SER A 69 -15.90 10.87 8.04
N TYR A 70 -16.29 11.16 6.79
CA TYR A 70 -15.69 12.26 6.00
C TYR A 70 -15.79 13.63 6.67
N LEU A 71 -16.76 13.80 7.57
CA LEU A 71 -16.94 15.02 8.35
C LEU A 71 -16.02 15.11 9.59
N ASN A 72 -15.34 14.04 9.97
CA ASN A 72 -14.51 14.02 11.19
C ASN A 72 -13.34 14.99 11.19
N LYS A 73 -12.92 15.44 10.01
CA LYS A 73 -11.88 16.45 9.83
C LYS A 73 -12.30 17.87 10.20
N TYR A 74 -13.61 18.12 10.34
CA TYR A 74 -14.17 19.41 10.68
C TYR A 74 -14.60 19.49 12.15
N ALA A 75 -14.52 20.68 12.74
CA ALA A 75 -15.05 20.94 14.07
C ALA A 75 -16.57 20.69 14.10
N ASP A 76 -17.03 20.03 15.15
CA ASP A 76 -18.44 19.64 15.33
C ASP A 76 -19.02 18.87 14.12
N ARG A 77 -18.16 18.29 13.27
CA ARG A 77 -18.52 17.61 12.03
C ARG A 77 -19.25 18.53 11.04
N ASN A 78 -19.01 19.85 11.13
CA ASN A 78 -19.59 20.84 10.21
C ASN A 78 -18.45 21.53 9.43
N PRO A 79 -18.44 21.47 8.09
CA PRO A 79 -17.45 22.14 7.26
C PRO A 79 -17.35 23.66 7.48
N GLU A 80 -18.44 24.32 7.87
CA GLU A 80 -18.48 25.76 8.13
C GLU A 80 -17.65 26.14 9.38
N ASN A 81 -17.49 25.21 10.33
CA ASN A 81 -16.72 25.44 11.55
C ASN A 81 -15.20 25.26 11.34
N GLY A 82 -14.75 24.97 10.11
CA GLY A 82 -13.34 24.80 9.79
C GLY A 82 -12.72 23.50 10.31
N ALA A 83 -11.39 23.48 10.40
CA ALA A 83 -10.63 22.30 10.79
C ALA A 83 -10.86 21.93 12.27
N LYS A 84 -11.06 20.64 12.59
CA LYS A 84 -11.25 20.13 13.95
C LYS A 84 -10.01 20.37 14.84
N PHE A 85 -8.83 20.25 14.26
CA PHE A 85 -7.55 20.55 14.88
C PHE A 85 -6.55 20.96 13.78
N PHE A 86 -5.40 21.51 14.19
CA PHE A 86 -4.39 21.97 13.23
C PHE A 86 -4.02 20.86 12.23
N GLY A 87 -4.26 21.13 10.94
CA GLY A 87 -3.94 20.21 9.85
C GLY A 87 -4.94 19.06 9.63
N SER A 88 -6.06 18.98 10.35
CA SER A 88 -7.05 17.89 10.19
C SER A 88 -7.68 17.84 8.80
N THR A 89 -7.71 18.93 8.07
CA THR A 89 -8.19 19.02 6.68
C THR A 89 -7.08 18.90 5.63
N THR A 90 -5.82 18.81 6.07
CA THR A 90 -4.63 18.82 5.18
C THR A 90 -3.62 17.74 5.59
N ALA A 91 -2.54 18.12 6.30
CA ALA A 91 -1.40 17.24 6.59
C ALA A 91 -1.76 16.03 7.48
N PHE A 92 -2.71 16.20 8.39
CA PHE A 92 -3.10 15.15 9.35
C PHE A 92 -4.49 14.57 9.07
N VAL A 93 -5.04 14.79 7.89
CA VAL A 93 -6.36 14.25 7.50
C VAL A 93 -6.41 12.71 7.59
N ALA A 94 -5.28 12.04 7.41
CA ALA A 94 -5.16 10.59 7.54
C ALA A 94 -5.53 10.06 8.95
N THR A 95 -5.52 10.90 9.97
CA THR A 95 -5.89 10.51 11.33
C THR A 95 -7.38 10.66 11.63
N THR A 96 -8.17 11.19 10.71
CA THR A 96 -9.57 11.51 10.94
C THR A 96 -10.53 10.37 10.63
N ASP A 97 -10.18 9.51 9.68
CA ASP A 97 -11.03 8.40 9.25
C ASP A 97 -10.24 7.33 8.48
N LEU A 98 -10.84 6.15 8.35
CA LEU A 98 -10.24 4.99 7.69
C LEU A 98 -9.99 5.22 6.20
N TRP A 99 -10.84 5.99 5.51
CA TRP A 99 -10.68 6.25 4.09
C TRP A 99 -9.39 7.05 3.81
N HIS A 100 -9.21 8.16 4.54
CA HIS A 100 -8.00 8.99 4.42
C HIS A 100 -6.74 8.26 4.91
N LEU A 101 -6.84 7.49 5.99
CA LEU A 101 -5.73 6.67 6.50
C LEU A 101 -5.29 5.63 5.44
N SER A 102 -6.25 4.93 4.86
CA SER A 102 -5.97 3.93 3.82
C SER A 102 -5.38 4.57 2.56
N GLN A 103 -5.86 5.74 2.17
CA GLN A 103 -5.29 6.49 1.05
C GLN A 103 -3.86 6.94 1.33
N PHE A 104 -3.58 7.41 2.54
CA PHE A 104 -2.22 7.78 2.97
C PHE A 104 -1.27 6.57 2.91
N ILE A 105 -1.67 5.42 3.45
CA ILE A 105 -0.88 4.19 3.41
C ILE A 105 -0.63 3.77 1.96
N ASN A 106 -1.66 3.77 1.11
CA ASN A 106 -1.53 3.44 -0.31
C ASN A 106 -0.48 4.31 -1.00
N HIS A 107 -0.61 5.63 -0.92
CA HIS A 107 0.31 6.54 -1.61
C HIS A 107 1.73 6.47 -1.04
N THR A 108 1.88 6.40 0.28
CA THR A 108 3.20 6.31 0.92
C THR A 108 3.92 5.02 0.54
N THR A 109 3.26 3.87 0.57
CA THR A 109 3.89 2.59 0.21
C THR A 109 4.22 2.51 -1.28
N MET A 110 3.38 3.05 -2.16
CA MET A 110 3.71 3.19 -3.58
C MET A 110 4.94 4.07 -3.79
N PHE A 111 4.95 5.26 -3.16
CA PHE A 111 6.05 6.21 -3.30
C PHE A 111 7.37 5.62 -2.81
N VAL A 112 7.38 5.01 -1.61
CA VAL A 112 8.56 4.32 -1.07
C VAL A 112 9.03 3.20 -2.01
N SER A 113 8.11 2.40 -2.55
CA SER A 113 8.45 1.35 -3.52
C SER A 113 9.11 1.91 -4.79
N MET A 114 8.73 3.11 -5.23
CA MET A 114 9.32 3.76 -6.42
C MET A 114 10.73 4.31 -6.16
N ILE A 115 11.01 4.80 -4.95
CA ILE A 115 12.32 5.40 -4.64
C ILE A 115 13.39 4.38 -4.22
N ILE A 116 13.01 3.22 -3.70
CA ILE A 116 13.96 2.17 -3.29
C ILE A 116 14.96 1.82 -4.40
N PRO A 117 14.58 1.61 -5.67
CA PRO A 117 15.53 1.32 -6.74
C PRO A 117 16.48 2.48 -7.09
N LEU A 118 16.23 3.68 -6.56
CA LEU A 118 17.11 4.84 -6.76
C LEU A 118 18.30 4.84 -5.79
N TYR A 119 18.32 3.89 -4.84
CA TYR A 119 19.43 3.79 -3.90
C TYR A 119 20.76 3.51 -4.62
N PRO A 120 21.85 4.23 -4.30
CA PRO A 120 23.11 4.17 -5.07
C PRO A 120 23.76 2.79 -5.18
N SER A 121 23.54 1.93 -4.18
CA SER A 121 24.09 0.56 -4.16
C SER A 121 23.27 -0.45 -4.97
N TYR A 122 22.14 -0.03 -5.53
CA TYR A 122 21.29 -0.89 -6.34
C TYR A 122 21.88 -1.06 -7.75
N ASP A 123 22.14 -2.29 -8.16
CA ASP A 123 22.62 -2.58 -9.52
C ASP A 123 21.48 -2.43 -10.52
N ARG A 124 21.56 -1.38 -11.38
CA ARG A 124 20.54 -1.03 -12.36
C ARG A 124 20.73 -1.70 -13.72
N ARG A 125 21.71 -2.58 -13.88
CA ARG A 125 22.00 -3.23 -15.16
C ARG A 125 21.05 -4.38 -15.46
N LEU A 126 19.75 -4.15 -15.27
CA LEU A 126 18.71 -5.11 -15.66
C LEU A 126 18.45 -5.02 -17.17
N ASN A 127 18.27 -6.15 -17.80
CA ASN A 127 17.75 -6.18 -19.18
C ASN A 127 16.23 -5.91 -19.17
N TRP A 128 15.68 -5.58 -20.35
CA TRP A 128 14.26 -5.21 -20.45
C TRP A 128 13.30 -6.32 -20.01
N LYS A 129 13.66 -7.62 -20.18
CA LYS A 129 12.83 -8.76 -19.77
C LYS A 129 12.78 -8.88 -18.25
N GLU A 130 13.91 -8.68 -17.58
CA GLU A 130 14.00 -8.64 -16.12
C GLU A 130 13.18 -7.46 -15.56
N ILE A 131 13.29 -6.31 -16.19
CA ILE A 131 12.48 -5.12 -15.83
C ILE A 131 11.00 -5.45 -15.98
N ALA A 132 10.58 -5.95 -17.13
CA ALA A 132 9.18 -6.29 -17.40
C ALA A 132 8.65 -7.35 -16.42
N GLY A 133 9.44 -8.40 -16.14
CA GLY A 133 9.09 -9.42 -15.15
C GLY A 133 8.89 -8.86 -13.74
N ARG A 134 9.80 -8.01 -13.27
CA ARG A 134 9.71 -7.36 -11.97
C ARG A 134 8.49 -6.43 -11.88
N TYR A 135 8.23 -5.63 -12.89
CA TYR A 135 7.03 -4.78 -12.93
C TYR A 135 5.74 -5.61 -12.92
N ALA A 136 5.69 -6.70 -13.68
CA ALA A 136 4.52 -7.59 -13.69
C ALA A 136 4.24 -8.17 -12.30
N THR A 137 5.28 -8.60 -11.56
CA THR A 137 5.11 -9.13 -10.20
C THR A 137 4.68 -8.05 -9.20
N ILE A 138 5.19 -6.84 -9.31
CA ILE A 138 4.81 -5.69 -8.48
C ILE A 138 3.34 -5.32 -8.71
N ILE A 139 2.91 -5.22 -9.97
CA ILE A 139 1.52 -4.99 -10.33
C ILE A 139 0.62 -6.13 -9.83
N GLY A 140 1.07 -7.37 -10.01
CA GLY A 140 0.38 -8.56 -9.49
C GLY A 140 0.20 -8.52 -7.98
N ALA A 141 1.24 -8.19 -7.23
CA ALA A 141 1.19 -8.05 -5.78
C ALA A 141 0.16 -6.98 -5.33
N ASN A 142 0.12 -5.83 -6.01
CA ASN A 142 -0.88 -4.79 -5.75
C ASN A 142 -2.30 -5.27 -6.04
N ALA A 143 -2.51 -5.95 -7.18
CA ALA A 143 -3.81 -6.50 -7.55
C ALA A 143 -4.29 -7.56 -6.55
N ILE A 144 -3.41 -8.47 -6.14
CA ILE A 144 -3.71 -9.51 -5.14
C ILE A 144 -4.11 -8.86 -3.80
N GLY A 145 -3.34 -7.87 -3.33
CA GLY A 145 -3.66 -7.14 -2.10
C GLY A 145 -5.03 -6.45 -2.17
N TYR A 146 -5.34 -5.82 -3.30
CA TYR A 146 -6.63 -5.19 -3.53
C TYR A 146 -7.78 -6.21 -3.47
N HIS A 147 -7.70 -7.29 -4.24
CA HIS A 147 -8.74 -8.33 -4.28
C HIS A 147 -8.90 -9.04 -2.93
N TRP A 148 -7.81 -9.28 -2.21
CA TRP A 148 -7.86 -9.88 -0.88
C TRP A 148 -8.64 -8.99 0.11
N ALA A 149 -8.45 -7.68 0.07
CA ALA A 149 -9.20 -6.76 0.91
C ALA A 149 -10.64 -6.54 0.40
N TYR A 150 -10.80 -6.12 -0.85
CA TYR A 150 -12.07 -5.64 -1.40
C TYR A 150 -13.06 -6.76 -1.69
N ASP A 151 -12.63 -7.83 -2.37
CA ASP A 151 -13.53 -8.91 -2.77
C ASP A 151 -13.64 -10.02 -1.72
N LYS A 152 -12.53 -10.37 -1.09
CA LYS A 152 -12.48 -11.45 -0.11
C LYS A 152 -12.71 -11.00 1.33
N GLN A 153 -12.70 -9.69 1.62
CA GLN A 153 -12.77 -9.11 2.98
C GLN A 153 -11.84 -9.85 3.96
N PHE A 154 -10.58 -10.04 3.54
CA PHE A 154 -9.53 -10.73 4.29
C PHE A 154 -9.77 -12.24 4.53
N ARG A 155 -10.57 -12.89 3.69
CA ARG A 155 -10.70 -14.36 3.66
C ARG A 155 -9.70 -14.94 2.66
N PHE A 156 -9.17 -16.11 2.96
CA PHE A 156 -8.37 -16.91 2.05
C PHE A 156 -9.22 -17.95 1.34
#